data_2b3fb3fe529859c24cc3a8fc13d332bf
#
_entry.id   2b3fb3fe529859c24cc3a8fc13d332bf
#
_cell.length_a   1.000
_cell.length_b   1.000
_cell.length_c   1.000
_cell.angle_alpha   90.00
_cell.angle_beta   90.00
_cell.angle_gamma   90.00
#
_symmetry.space_group_name_H-M   'P 1'
#
loop_
_entity.id
_entity.type
_entity.pdbx_description
1 polymer ?
#
loop_
_entity_poly.entity_id
_entity_poly.type
_entity_poly.pdbx_seq_one_letter_code
_entity_poly.pdbx_strand_id
1 'polypeptide(L)'
;KDRMRGKPYLEIEIDEHSSDVGAITRLEAFLDSLKNVTVKAAPERLSPYRYRVTGNLKRKIYLPPMTDQALAIVAAFQACGGEAEALPPSDDETLELGRRLTSGKECYPLILTTGDLAKLLQRPDFDPETSAFFMPSADGPCRFGQYHRFQRLVLDDLGYPQMPVYSLNQN
;
A
#
# COMPACT_ATOMS: atom_id res chain seq x y z
N LYS A 1 8.75 -5.64 8.23
CA LYS A 1 9.60 -6.07 9.37
C LYS A 1 9.53 -5.07 10.54
N ASP A 2 9.66 -3.77 10.29
CA ASP A 2 9.76 -2.77 11.37
C ASP A 2 8.48 -2.65 12.22
N ARG A 3 7.29 -2.86 11.63
CA ARG A 3 6.02 -2.84 12.38
C ARG A 3 5.78 -4.07 13.25
N MET A 4 6.56 -5.13 13.06
CA MET A 4 6.51 -6.35 13.87
C MET A 4 7.58 -6.35 14.97
N ARG A 5 8.32 -5.25 15.13
CA ARG A 5 9.38 -5.14 16.16
C ARG A 5 8.85 -5.56 17.53
N GLY A 6 9.52 -6.51 18.14
CA GLY A 6 9.17 -7.03 19.45
C GLY A 6 8.05 -8.07 19.49
N LYS A 7 7.47 -8.45 18.34
CA LYS A 7 6.52 -9.56 18.24
C LYS A 7 7.16 -10.70 17.46
N PRO A 8 7.18 -11.93 17.99
CA PRO A 8 7.57 -13.07 17.19
C PRO A 8 6.56 -13.27 16.06
N TYR A 9 7.04 -13.50 14.86
CA TYR A 9 6.22 -13.84 13.71
C TYR A 9 6.91 -14.87 12.83
N LEU A 10 6.13 -15.67 12.16
CA LEU A 10 6.59 -16.64 11.19
C LEU A 10 6.00 -16.28 9.82
N GLU A 11 6.86 -16.22 8.83
CA GLU A 11 6.48 -16.08 7.43
C GLU A 11 6.73 -17.41 6.74
N ILE A 12 5.66 -18.01 6.21
CA ILE A 12 5.73 -19.27 5.46
C ILE A 12 5.27 -18.97 4.04
N GLU A 13 6.13 -19.27 3.08
CA GLU A 13 5.82 -19.23 1.68
C GLU A 13 5.22 -20.58 1.27
N ILE A 14 4.01 -20.57 0.74
CA ILE A 14 3.28 -21.76 0.30
C ILE A 14 2.80 -21.51 -1.12
N ASP A 15 3.14 -22.41 -2.00
CA ASP A 15 2.68 -22.48 -3.39
C ASP A 15 2.23 -23.90 -3.73
N GLU A 16 1.81 -24.13 -4.97
CA GLU A 16 1.35 -25.43 -5.45
C GLU A 16 2.43 -26.52 -5.46
N HIS A 17 3.69 -26.14 -5.28
CA HIS A 17 4.84 -27.05 -5.22
C HIS A 17 5.36 -27.25 -3.80
N SER A 18 4.78 -26.53 -2.82
CA SER A 18 5.22 -26.58 -1.45
C SER A 18 4.80 -27.88 -0.77
N SER A 19 5.72 -28.51 -0.06
CA SER A 19 5.45 -29.70 0.74
C SER A 19 4.87 -29.33 2.10
N ASP A 20 3.78 -29.99 2.51
CA ASP A 20 3.20 -29.86 3.85
C ASP A 20 4.21 -30.10 4.96
N VAL A 21 5.15 -31.04 4.74
CA VAL A 21 6.21 -31.36 5.69
C VAL A 21 7.11 -30.13 5.96
N GLY A 22 7.44 -29.38 4.94
CA GLY A 22 8.23 -28.15 5.10
C GLY A 22 7.51 -27.07 5.90
N ALA A 23 6.19 -26.92 5.69
CA ALA A 23 5.37 -25.98 6.45
C ALA A 23 5.24 -26.41 7.91
N ILE A 24 4.98 -27.70 8.15
CA ILE A 24 4.86 -28.28 9.51
C ILE A 24 6.16 -28.09 10.29
N THR A 25 7.29 -28.45 9.71
CA THR A 25 8.60 -28.32 10.38
C THR A 25 8.90 -26.88 10.78
N ARG A 26 8.57 -25.89 9.90
CA ARG A 26 8.74 -24.47 10.20
C ARG A 26 7.81 -24.00 11.30
N LEU A 27 6.56 -24.48 11.31
CA LEU A 27 5.60 -24.20 12.39
C LEU A 27 6.07 -24.76 13.73
N GLU A 28 6.53 -26.00 13.76
CA GLU A 28 7.04 -26.65 14.97
C GLU A 28 8.27 -25.89 15.52
N ALA A 29 9.23 -25.56 14.66
CA ALA A 29 10.41 -24.79 15.05
C ALA A 29 10.03 -23.40 15.59
N PHE A 30 9.03 -22.75 14.97
CA PHE A 30 8.53 -21.48 15.45
C PHE A 30 7.84 -21.60 16.82
N LEU A 31 6.96 -22.58 17.00
CA LEU A 31 6.29 -22.85 18.27
C LEU A 31 7.30 -23.16 19.38
N ASP A 32 8.36 -23.89 19.06
CA ASP A 32 9.43 -24.17 20.02
C ASP A 32 10.22 -22.90 20.38
N SER A 33 10.48 -22.04 19.40
CA SER A 33 11.12 -20.75 19.64
C SER A 33 10.29 -19.84 20.57
N LEU A 34 8.96 -19.90 20.50
CA LEU A 34 8.06 -19.10 21.35
C LEU A 34 8.16 -19.46 22.84
N LYS A 35 8.52 -20.69 23.18
CA LYS A 35 8.69 -21.14 24.58
C LYS A 35 9.77 -20.33 25.30
N ASN A 36 10.75 -19.82 24.58
CA ASN A 36 11.90 -19.09 25.10
C ASN A 36 11.81 -17.56 24.89
N VAL A 37 10.71 -17.06 24.32
CA VAL A 37 10.54 -15.63 24.08
C VAL A 37 9.97 -14.96 25.31
N THR A 38 10.77 -14.11 25.93
CA THR A 38 10.25 -13.13 26.90
C THR A 38 9.54 -12.03 26.13
N VAL A 39 8.21 -12.04 26.15
CA VAL A 39 7.41 -10.99 25.51
C VAL A 39 7.71 -9.67 26.18
N LYS A 40 8.53 -8.83 25.55
CA LYS A 40 8.63 -7.42 25.95
C LYS A 40 7.28 -6.76 25.68
N ALA A 41 6.84 -5.90 26.63
CA ALA A 41 5.60 -5.18 26.50
C ALA A 41 5.41 -4.65 25.06
N ALA A 42 4.25 -4.95 24.47
CA ALA A 42 3.98 -4.53 23.12
C ALA A 42 4.16 -3.01 23.02
N PRO A 43 4.86 -2.51 22.01
CA PRO A 43 4.89 -1.08 21.78
C PRO A 43 3.44 -0.59 21.68
N GLU A 44 3.22 0.61 22.21
CA GLU A 44 1.93 1.29 22.20
C GLU A 44 1.20 1.01 20.89
N ARG A 45 -0.05 0.54 20.98
CA ARG A 45 -0.84 0.18 19.80
C ARG A 45 -0.71 1.29 18.79
N LEU A 46 -0.12 0.99 17.64
CA LEU A 46 -0.21 1.88 16.49
C LEU A 46 -1.69 2.24 16.38
N SER A 47 -2.00 3.51 16.59
CA SER A 47 -3.37 4.03 16.54
C SER A 47 -4.04 3.45 15.30
N PRO A 48 -5.24 2.83 15.43
CA PRO A 48 -5.98 2.42 14.24
C PRO A 48 -6.05 3.65 13.35
N TYR A 49 -5.76 3.48 12.06
CA TYR A 49 -5.71 4.56 11.07
C TYR A 49 -6.81 5.59 11.35
N ARG A 50 -6.49 6.63 12.07
CA ARG A 50 -7.35 7.79 12.16
C ARG A 50 -7.11 8.57 10.88
N TYR A 51 -7.92 8.30 9.88
CA TYR A 51 -8.12 9.28 8.82
C TYR A 51 -8.56 10.58 9.52
N ARG A 52 -7.61 11.46 9.79
CA ARG A 52 -7.99 12.84 9.99
C ARG A 52 -8.44 13.32 8.63
N VAL A 53 -9.74 13.33 8.41
CA VAL A 53 -10.33 14.22 7.43
C VAL A 53 -10.04 15.62 7.98
N THR A 54 -8.86 16.11 7.69
CA THR A 54 -8.56 17.52 7.89
C THR A 54 -9.40 18.24 6.86
N GLY A 55 -10.28 19.13 7.30
CA GLY A 55 -11.39 19.69 6.54
C GLY A 55 -11.07 20.53 5.31
N ASN A 56 -10.00 20.25 4.60
CA ASN A 56 -9.69 20.84 3.32
C ASN A 56 -9.94 19.81 2.22
N LEU A 57 -11.19 19.78 1.72
CA LEU A 57 -11.64 18.93 0.62
C LEU A 57 -11.04 19.33 -0.75
N LYS A 58 -10.21 20.36 -0.81
CA LYS A 58 -9.57 20.85 -2.04
C LYS A 58 -8.19 20.25 -2.24
N ARG A 59 -8.08 18.90 -2.22
CA ARG A 59 -6.85 18.23 -2.61
C ARG A 59 -6.96 17.79 -4.05
N LYS A 60 -5.88 17.98 -4.82
CA LYS A 60 -5.76 17.39 -6.14
C LYS A 60 -5.58 15.88 -5.99
N ILE A 61 -6.44 15.12 -6.64
CA ILE A 61 -6.50 13.66 -6.54
C ILE A 61 -5.73 13.05 -7.70
N TYR A 62 -4.72 12.26 -7.42
CA TYR A 62 -3.94 11.55 -8.43
C TYR A 62 -4.34 10.08 -8.47
N LEU A 63 -4.55 9.56 -9.67
CA LEU A 63 -4.93 8.17 -9.91
C LEU A 63 -3.83 7.44 -10.70
N PRO A 64 -3.45 6.22 -10.31
CA PRO A 64 -2.54 5.42 -11.14
C PRO A 64 -3.21 5.04 -12.46
N PRO A 65 -2.45 4.87 -13.55
CA PRO A 65 -2.98 4.56 -14.88
C PRO A 65 -3.33 3.08 -15.00
N MET A 66 -4.27 2.59 -14.19
CA MET A 66 -4.61 1.16 -14.14
C MET A 66 -5.32 0.67 -15.42
N THR A 67 -6.13 1.51 -16.02
CA THR A 67 -6.85 1.30 -17.30
C THR A 67 -7.47 2.62 -17.72
N ASP A 68 -8.14 2.65 -18.89
CA ASP A 68 -8.94 3.80 -19.34
C ASP A 68 -10.03 4.21 -18.34
N GLN A 69 -10.40 3.33 -17.41
CA GLN A 69 -11.31 3.64 -16.31
C GLN A 69 -10.77 4.75 -15.40
N ALA A 70 -9.45 4.91 -15.28
CA ALA A 70 -8.87 6.02 -14.54
C ALA A 70 -9.33 7.37 -15.10
N LEU A 71 -9.44 7.51 -16.42
CA LEU A 71 -9.92 8.72 -17.07
C LEU A 71 -11.41 9.00 -16.76
N ALA A 72 -12.23 7.95 -16.70
CA ALA A 72 -13.64 8.07 -16.33
C ALA A 72 -13.80 8.53 -14.87
N ILE A 73 -12.98 7.99 -13.97
CA ILE A 73 -12.98 8.39 -12.54
C ILE A 73 -12.51 9.84 -12.40
N VAL A 74 -11.47 10.24 -13.12
CA VAL A 74 -11.01 11.65 -13.17
C VAL A 74 -12.14 12.57 -13.62
N ALA A 75 -12.82 12.24 -14.73
CA ALA A 75 -13.93 13.02 -15.23
C ALA A 75 -15.07 13.12 -14.20
N ALA A 76 -15.36 12.06 -13.46
CA ALA A 76 -16.36 12.07 -12.41
C ALA A 76 -15.99 13.02 -11.25
N PHE A 77 -14.73 13.01 -10.81
CA PHE A 77 -14.24 13.96 -9.79
C PHE A 77 -14.36 15.41 -10.28
N GLN A 78 -13.95 15.67 -11.52
CA GLN A 78 -14.02 17.00 -12.12
C GLN A 78 -15.47 17.49 -12.27
N ALA A 79 -16.39 16.62 -12.67
CA ALA A 79 -17.81 16.93 -12.74
C ALA A 79 -18.43 17.30 -11.38
N CYS A 80 -17.87 16.76 -10.29
CA CYS A 80 -18.25 17.11 -8.92
C CYS A 80 -17.50 18.34 -8.37
N GLY A 81 -16.73 19.06 -9.19
CA GLY A 81 -15.98 20.24 -8.78
C GLY A 81 -14.66 19.96 -8.07
N GLY A 82 -14.18 18.70 -8.09
CA GLY A 82 -12.86 18.31 -7.58
C GLY A 82 -11.77 18.45 -8.63
N GLU A 83 -10.52 18.55 -8.17
CA GLU A 83 -9.34 18.46 -9.04
C GLU A 83 -8.85 17.02 -9.05
N ALA A 84 -8.71 16.43 -10.23
CA ALA A 84 -8.20 15.07 -10.38
C ALA A 84 -7.37 14.94 -11.67
N GLU A 85 -6.37 14.06 -11.61
CA GLU A 85 -5.43 13.76 -12.69
C GLU A 85 -5.12 12.26 -12.72
N ALA A 86 -5.23 11.64 -13.90
CA ALA A 86 -4.66 10.31 -14.13
C ALA A 86 -3.16 10.46 -14.39
N LEU A 87 -2.34 9.69 -13.69
CA LEU A 87 -0.90 9.67 -13.91
C LEU A 87 -0.58 9.14 -15.31
N PRO A 88 0.58 9.49 -15.87
CA PRO A 88 1.04 8.93 -17.14
C PRO A 88 1.14 7.39 -17.11
N PRO A 89 1.09 6.72 -18.25
CA PRO A 89 1.33 5.28 -18.32
C PRO A 89 2.62 4.86 -17.61
N SER A 90 2.54 3.76 -16.88
CA SER A 90 3.70 3.19 -16.19
C SER A 90 4.77 2.77 -17.21
N ASP A 91 6.02 3.01 -16.87
CA ASP A 91 7.21 2.71 -17.68
C ASP A 91 8.25 1.92 -16.89
N ASP A 92 9.42 1.70 -17.48
CA ASP A 92 10.52 0.96 -16.82
C ASP A 92 11.02 1.66 -15.55
N GLU A 93 11.03 2.99 -15.52
CA GLU A 93 11.37 3.76 -14.32
C GLU A 93 10.34 3.54 -13.20
N THR A 94 9.05 3.55 -13.55
CA THR A 94 7.97 3.19 -12.63
C THR A 94 8.18 1.82 -12.02
N LEU A 95 8.52 0.84 -12.84
CA LEU A 95 8.79 -0.53 -12.38
C LEU A 95 10.00 -0.58 -11.44
N GLU A 96 11.07 0.12 -11.77
CA GLU A 96 12.27 0.18 -10.93
C GLU A 96 11.98 0.82 -9.56
N LEU A 97 11.28 1.95 -9.54
CA LEU A 97 10.88 2.62 -8.30
C LEU A 97 9.96 1.72 -7.45
N GLY A 98 9.00 1.06 -8.07
CA GLY A 98 8.11 0.13 -7.39
C GLY A 98 8.86 -1.04 -6.76
N ARG A 99 9.83 -1.63 -7.47
CA ARG A 99 10.67 -2.73 -6.95
C ARG A 99 11.51 -2.32 -5.76
N ARG A 100 11.98 -1.09 -5.69
CA ARG A 100 12.75 -0.59 -4.55
C ARG A 100 11.90 -0.46 -3.28
N LEU A 101 10.59 -0.26 -3.43
CA LEU A 101 9.63 -0.04 -2.34
C LEU A 101 8.85 -1.29 -1.96
N THR A 102 9.09 -2.40 -2.65
CA THR A 102 8.43 -3.69 -2.43
C THR A 102 9.46 -4.75 -2.02
N SER A 103 8.98 -5.86 -1.47
CA SER A 103 9.84 -6.97 -1.02
C SER A 103 10.14 -8.00 -2.11
N GLY A 104 9.50 -7.87 -3.29
CA GLY A 104 9.56 -8.84 -4.39
C GLY A 104 8.54 -9.97 -4.28
N LYS A 105 7.71 -9.98 -3.24
CA LYS A 105 6.62 -10.96 -3.03
C LYS A 105 5.24 -10.40 -3.39
N GLU A 106 5.19 -9.14 -3.71
CA GLU A 106 3.97 -8.44 -4.12
C GLU A 106 3.63 -8.79 -5.58
N CYS A 107 2.34 -8.73 -5.90
CA CYS A 107 1.90 -8.92 -7.27
C CYS A 107 2.32 -7.75 -8.16
N TYR A 108 2.56 -8.04 -9.43
CA TYR A 108 3.09 -7.08 -10.39
C TYR A 108 2.31 -5.75 -10.48
N PRO A 109 0.95 -5.75 -10.49
CA PRO A 109 0.19 -4.50 -10.50
C PRO A 109 0.41 -3.65 -9.24
N LEU A 110 0.62 -4.26 -8.06
CA LEU A 110 0.94 -3.50 -6.85
C LEU A 110 2.30 -2.83 -6.97
N ILE A 111 3.29 -3.53 -7.55
CA ILE A 111 4.63 -2.96 -7.79
C ILE A 111 4.52 -1.73 -8.69
N LEU A 112 3.79 -1.84 -9.81
CA LEU A 112 3.60 -0.72 -10.74
C LEU A 112 2.89 0.46 -10.09
N THR A 113 1.73 0.24 -9.47
CA THR A 113 0.97 1.35 -8.85
C THR A 113 1.69 1.98 -7.67
N THR A 114 2.58 1.25 -6.99
CA THR A 114 3.47 1.81 -5.97
C THR A 114 4.59 2.63 -6.61
N GLY A 115 5.11 2.20 -7.75
CA GLY A 115 6.05 2.96 -8.55
C GLY A 115 5.45 4.25 -9.11
N ASP A 116 4.22 4.22 -9.59
CA ASP A 116 3.48 5.41 -10.04
C ASP A 116 3.35 6.43 -8.90
N LEU A 117 3.01 5.96 -7.69
CA LEU A 117 3.01 6.80 -6.50
C LEU A 117 4.39 7.39 -6.22
N ALA A 118 5.45 6.58 -6.24
CA ALA A 118 6.81 7.04 -5.99
C ALA A 118 7.28 8.08 -7.04
N LYS A 119 6.91 7.89 -8.30
CA LYS A 119 7.21 8.82 -9.38
C LYS A 119 6.45 10.14 -9.22
N LEU A 120 5.20 10.10 -8.76
CA LEU A 120 4.43 11.29 -8.40
C LEU A 120 5.16 12.13 -7.32
N LEU A 121 5.69 11.48 -6.28
CA LEU A 121 6.39 12.17 -5.18
C LEU A 121 7.66 12.91 -5.64
N GLN A 122 8.22 12.55 -6.80
CA GLN A 122 9.43 13.17 -7.37
C GLN A 122 9.11 14.32 -8.32
N ARG A 123 7.85 14.61 -8.61
CA ARG A 123 7.46 15.69 -9.51
C ARG A 123 7.79 17.05 -8.88
N PRO A 124 8.33 18.01 -9.66
CA PRO A 124 8.65 19.35 -9.17
C PRO A 124 7.44 20.15 -8.68
N ASP A 125 6.25 19.84 -9.22
CA ASP A 125 4.98 20.49 -8.89
C ASP A 125 4.17 19.75 -7.80
N PHE A 126 4.76 18.72 -7.20
CA PHE A 126 4.12 17.93 -6.15
C PHE A 126 4.15 18.64 -4.79
N ASP A 127 2.99 18.74 -4.17
CA ASP A 127 2.82 19.22 -2.79
C ASP A 127 2.00 18.23 -1.98
N PRO A 128 2.57 17.57 -0.97
CA PRO A 128 1.87 16.58 -0.16
C PRO A 128 0.73 17.15 0.68
N GLU A 129 0.75 18.45 0.98
CA GLU A 129 -0.32 19.09 1.76
C GLU A 129 -1.60 19.32 0.94
N THR A 130 -1.45 19.48 -0.36
CA THR A 130 -2.57 19.74 -1.28
C THR A 130 -2.89 18.56 -2.20
N SER A 131 -2.15 17.46 -2.08
CA SER A 131 -2.30 16.25 -2.88
C SER A 131 -2.98 15.10 -2.12
N ALA A 132 -3.61 14.20 -2.88
CA ALA A 132 -4.13 12.92 -2.41
C ALA A 132 -3.91 11.85 -3.49
N PHE A 133 -3.68 10.61 -3.07
CA PHE A 133 -3.64 9.48 -3.98
C PHE A 133 -4.94 8.70 -3.88
N PHE A 134 -5.49 8.28 -5.01
CA PHE A 134 -6.69 7.46 -5.05
C PHE A 134 -6.35 6.06 -5.53
N MET A 135 -6.68 5.07 -4.72
CA MET A 135 -6.53 3.66 -5.05
C MET A 135 -7.82 2.94 -4.72
N PRO A 136 -8.58 2.50 -5.73
CA PRO A 136 -9.80 1.74 -5.50
C PRO A 136 -9.50 0.43 -4.77
N SER A 137 -10.51 -0.14 -4.15
CA SER A 137 -10.43 -1.37 -3.40
C SER A 137 -11.61 -2.27 -3.75
N ALA A 138 -11.45 -3.57 -3.61
CA ALA A 138 -12.52 -4.54 -3.72
C ALA A 138 -12.33 -5.65 -2.70
N ASP A 139 -13.43 -6.26 -2.27
CA ASP A 139 -13.39 -7.45 -1.45
C ASP A 139 -13.18 -8.70 -2.32
N GLY A 140 -12.66 -9.77 -1.70
CA GLY A 140 -12.42 -11.03 -2.36
C GLY A 140 -10.99 -11.54 -2.19
N PRO A 141 -10.62 -12.63 -2.86
CA PRO A 141 -9.32 -13.28 -2.68
C PRO A 141 -8.16 -12.52 -3.33
N CYS A 142 -8.45 -11.52 -4.17
CA CYS A 142 -7.42 -10.71 -4.81
C CYS A 142 -6.75 -9.75 -3.81
N ARG A 143 -5.42 -9.68 -3.83
CA ARG A 143 -4.65 -8.74 -3.00
C ARG A 143 -4.90 -7.27 -3.32
N PHE A 144 -5.59 -6.97 -4.41
CA PHE A 144 -6.01 -5.62 -4.80
C PHE A 144 -6.70 -4.86 -3.65
N GLY A 145 -7.52 -5.54 -2.86
CA GLY A 145 -8.16 -4.98 -1.67
C GLY A 145 -7.20 -4.42 -0.61
N GLN A 146 -5.89 -4.71 -0.71
CA GLN A 146 -4.87 -4.25 0.24
C GLN A 146 -3.95 -3.17 -0.34
N TYR A 147 -4.05 -2.82 -1.63
CA TYR A 147 -3.14 -1.89 -2.29
C TYR A 147 -3.10 -0.52 -1.61
N HIS A 148 -4.25 0.06 -1.32
CA HIS A 148 -4.37 1.36 -0.65
C HIS A 148 -3.68 1.35 0.73
N ARG A 149 -3.76 0.23 1.46
CA ARG A 149 -3.12 0.07 2.77
C ARG A 149 -1.61 -0.02 2.64
N PHE A 150 -1.13 -0.79 1.66
CA PHE A 150 0.29 -0.90 1.37
C PHE A 150 0.88 0.46 0.97
N GLN A 151 0.23 1.17 0.07
CA GLN A 151 0.65 2.50 -0.38
C GLN A 151 0.63 3.54 0.75
N ARG A 152 -0.33 3.44 1.69
CA ARG A 152 -0.29 4.24 2.91
C ARG A 152 0.96 3.97 3.74
N LEU A 153 1.36 2.67 3.88
CA LEU A 153 2.59 2.31 4.57
C LEU A 153 3.83 2.89 3.89
N VAL A 154 3.88 2.80 2.56
CA VAL A 154 4.97 3.36 1.76
C VAL A 154 5.08 4.87 1.95
N LEU A 155 3.96 5.59 1.93
CA LEU A 155 3.96 7.04 2.19
C LEU A 155 4.45 7.38 3.60
N ASP A 156 4.05 6.61 4.61
CA ASP A 156 4.53 6.81 5.99
C ASP A 156 6.05 6.59 6.08
N ASP A 157 6.56 5.54 5.43
CA ASP A 157 7.98 5.19 5.44
C ASP A 157 8.84 6.22 4.67
N LEU A 158 8.27 6.84 3.62
CA LEU A 158 8.90 7.90 2.84
C LEU A 158 8.78 9.30 3.48
N GLY A 159 8.06 9.45 4.60
CA GLY A 159 7.93 10.72 5.31
C GLY A 159 6.78 11.61 4.85
N TYR A 160 5.75 11.04 4.20
CA TYR A 160 4.55 11.75 3.74
C TYR A 160 3.27 11.33 4.50
N PRO A 161 3.25 11.38 5.85
CA PRO A 161 2.07 10.96 6.63
C PRO A 161 0.84 11.85 6.41
N GLN A 162 1.03 13.07 5.93
CA GLN A 162 -0.03 14.05 5.68
C GLN A 162 -0.77 13.82 4.36
N MET A 163 -0.18 13.09 3.42
CA MET A 163 -0.80 12.79 2.13
C MET A 163 -1.78 11.61 2.29
N PRO A 164 -3.10 11.81 2.11
CA PRO A 164 -4.05 10.71 2.23
C PRO A 164 -4.03 9.79 1.00
N VAL A 165 -4.33 8.51 1.25
CA VAL A 165 -4.71 7.57 0.19
C VAL A 165 -6.21 7.33 0.32
N TYR A 166 -6.98 7.87 -0.62
CA TYR A 166 -8.42 7.64 -0.69
C TYR A 166 -8.71 6.30 -1.34
N SER A 167 -9.66 5.59 -0.79
CA SER A 167 -10.10 4.30 -1.32
C SER A 167 -11.61 4.19 -1.21
N LEU A 168 -12.23 3.80 -2.31
CA LEU A 168 -13.63 3.41 -2.34
C LEU A 168 -13.69 1.90 -2.56
N ASN A 169 -14.48 1.24 -1.73
CA ASN A 169 -14.79 -0.17 -1.94
C ASN A 169 -15.82 -0.27 -3.07
N GLN A 170 -15.58 -1.17 -4.02
CA GLN A 170 -16.44 -1.38 -5.19
C GLN A 170 -17.59 -2.37 -4.93
N ASN A 171 -17.79 -2.81 -3.69
CA ASN A 171 -18.87 -3.72 -3.30
C ASN A 171 -20.09 -2.98 -2.79
#